data_665ed940207f0f28c302db3e33200b42
#
_entry.id   665ed940207f0f28c302db3e33200b42
#
_cell.length_a   1.000
_cell.length_b   1.000
_cell.length_c   1.000
_cell.angle_alpha   90.00
_cell.angle_beta   90.00
_cell.angle_gamma   90.00
#
_symmetry.space_group_name_H-M   'P 1'
#
loop_
_entity.id
_entity.type
_entity.pdbx_description
1 polymer ?
#
loop_
_entity_poly.entity_id
_entity_poly.type
_entity_poly.pdbx_seq_one_letter_code
_entity_poly.pdbx_strand_id
1 'polypeptide(L)'
;LEALGVDFFWHDYMGDKQALKLLAYNHYNYKDIGRNPAKRSIMLSRSGVFAAHRYPILYAGSTEVSWEGLREISASNMAASNIGVSFWSHDVGGNHGGIEESELYIRYVELGTFSPILRFHAARGNYYKREPWRWDIKTETIVNDYLRLRHRLIPYLYTESYNYYKNAKVLIEPF
;
A
#
# COMPACT_ATOMS: atom_id res chain seq x y z
N LEU A 1 18.87 -14.76 3.45
CA LEU A 1 18.23 -14.16 2.27
C LEU A 1 18.83 -12.79 1.95
N GLU A 2 19.11 -11.94 2.96
CA GLU A 2 19.76 -10.63 2.73
C GLU A 2 21.13 -10.77 2.05
N ALA A 3 21.92 -11.77 2.44
CA ALA A 3 23.21 -12.08 1.77
C ALA A 3 23.05 -12.48 0.29
N LEU A 4 21.82 -12.78 -0.13
CA LEU A 4 21.44 -13.06 -1.52
C LEU A 4 20.85 -11.84 -2.24
N GLY A 5 20.91 -10.65 -1.62
CA GLY A 5 20.44 -9.39 -2.21
C GLY A 5 18.98 -9.03 -1.93
N VAL A 6 18.34 -9.68 -0.97
CA VAL A 6 16.99 -9.30 -0.53
C VAL A 6 17.03 -8.02 0.31
N ASP A 7 16.32 -6.98 -0.11
CA ASP A 7 16.29 -5.67 0.58
C ASP A 7 15.12 -5.51 1.53
N PHE A 8 14.00 -6.19 1.29
CA PHE A 8 12.86 -6.23 2.20
C PHE A 8 12.01 -7.48 1.97
N PHE A 9 11.11 -7.79 2.91
CA PHE A 9 10.22 -8.95 2.85
C PHE A 9 8.78 -8.52 2.62
N TRP A 10 8.08 -9.31 1.81
CA TRP A 10 6.64 -9.23 1.66
C TRP A 10 6.00 -10.46 2.29
N HIS A 11 5.25 -10.24 3.36
CA HIS A 11 4.49 -11.28 4.05
C HIS A 11 3.02 -11.21 3.64
N ASP A 12 2.59 -12.20 2.87
CA ASP A 12 1.21 -12.30 2.44
C ASP A 12 0.36 -13.12 3.42
N TYR A 13 -0.89 -13.40 3.03
CA TYR A 13 -1.86 -14.11 3.86
C TYR A 13 -1.37 -15.50 4.28
N MET A 14 -1.45 -15.77 5.57
CA MET A 14 -1.03 -17.02 6.17
C MET A 14 -2.18 -17.78 6.85
N GLY A 15 -3.43 -17.39 6.60
CA GLY A 15 -4.62 -17.92 7.26
C GLY A 15 -4.96 -17.23 8.58
N ASP A 16 -6.22 -17.22 8.93
CA ASP A 16 -6.77 -16.44 10.07
C ASP A 16 -6.18 -16.86 11.44
N LYS A 17 -5.82 -18.13 11.56
CA LYS A 17 -5.24 -18.68 12.80
C LYS A 17 -3.74 -18.37 12.97
N GLN A 18 -3.13 -17.66 12.03
CA GLN A 18 -1.67 -17.46 12.00
C GLN A 18 -1.23 -16.02 12.24
N ALA A 19 -2.14 -15.16 12.70
CA ALA A 19 -1.85 -13.75 12.96
C ALA A 19 -0.62 -13.53 13.87
N LEU A 20 -0.46 -14.35 14.92
CA LEU A 20 0.69 -14.28 15.81
C LEU A 20 2.00 -14.71 15.13
N LYS A 21 1.92 -15.71 14.22
CA LYS A 21 3.11 -16.11 13.44
C LYS A 21 3.52 -14.98 12.49
N LEU A 22 2.56 -14.33 11.83
CA LEU A 22 2.82 -13.20 10.96
C LEU A 22 3.49 -12.05 11.73
N LEU A 23 3.00 -11.75 12.93
CA LEU A 23 3.63 -10.76 13.82
C LEU A 23 5.07 -11.14 14.19
N ALA A 24 5.31 -12.41 14.51
CA ALA A 24 6.65 -12.90 14.81
C ALA A 24 7.59 -12.77 13.59
N TYR A 25 7.14 -13.16 12.39
CA TYR A 25 7.92 -12.99 11.16
C TYR A 25 8.21 -11.51 10.88
N ASN A 26 7.23 -10.64 11.05
CA ASN A 26 7.41 -9.20 10.92
C ASN A 26 8.49 -8.70 11.89
N HIS A 27 8.42 -9.12 13.14
CA HIS A 27 9.39 -8.71 14.16
C HIS A 27 10.82 -9.16 13.81
N TYR A 28 11.00 -10.43 13.48
CA TYR A 28 12.33 -10.97 13.18
C TYR A 28 12.92 -10.34 11.90
N ASN A 29 12.15 -10.29 10.83
CA ASN A 29 12.65 -9.75 9.57
C ASN A 29 12.93 -8.25 9.65
N TYR A 30 12.08 -7.49 10.34
CA TYR A 30 12.31 -6.07 10.59
C TYR A 30 13.59 -5.83 11.38
N LYS A 31 13.80 -6.63 12.45
CA LYS A 31 15.00 -6.54 13.28
C LYS A 31 16.27 -6.94 12.51
N ASP A 32 16.20 -7.96 11.69
CA ASP A 32 17.35 -8.45 10.93
C ASP A 32 17.79 -7.44 9.86
N ILE A 33 16.87 -6.86 9.11
CA ILE A 33 17.17 -5.79 8.16
C ILE A 33 17.77 -4.58 8.89
N GLY A 34 17.23 -4.22 10.05
CA GLY A 34 17.72 -3.11 10.84
C GLY A 34 19.10 -3.29 11.48
N ARG A 35 19.68 -4.48 11.41
CA ARG A 35 21.07 -4.72 11.85
C ARG A 35 22.11 -4.05 10.95
N ASN A 36 21.78 -3.83 9.68
CA ASN A 36 22.65 -3.11 8.78
C ASN A 36 22.47 -1.59 9.00
N PRO A 37 23.48 -0.86 9.54
CA PRO A 37 23.34 0.56 9.84
C PRO A 37 23.14 1.44 8.61
N ALA A 38 23.43 0.92 7.41
CA ALA A 38 23.20 1.62 6.14
C ALA A 38 21.76 1.45 5.61
N LYS A 39 20.96 0.58 6.22
CA LYS A 39 19.58 0.28 5.76
C LYS A 39 18.57 0.64 6.85
N ARG A 40 17.44 1.20 6.43
CA ARG A 40 16.26 1.32 7.28
C ARG A 40 15.43 0.05 7.18
N SER A 41 14.92 -0.41 8.29
CA SER A 41 14.01 -1.55 8.30
C SER A 41 12.71 -1.21 7.57
N ILE A 42 12.34 -2.03 6.61
CA ILE A 42 11.10 -1.92 5.85
C ILE A 42 10.57 -3.31 5.54
N MET A 43 9.26 -3.45 5.55
CA MET A 43 8.58 -4.68 5.15
C MET A 43 7.15 -4.37 4.70
N LEU A 44 6.60 -5.21 3.86
CA LEU A 44 5.19 -5.18 3.47
C LEU A 44 4.49 -6.40 4.07
N SER A 45 3.47 -6.18 4.88
CA SER A 45 2.74 -7.26 5.54
C SER A 45 1.24 -7.12 5.33
N ARG A 46 0.61 -8.24 4.99
CA ARG A 46 -0.84 -8.30 4.91
C ARG A 46 -1.44 -8.42 6.31
N SER A 47 -2.43 -7.62 6.58
CA SER A 47 -3.19 -7.53 7.82
C SER A 47 -2.36 -7.17 9.06
N GLY A 48 -3.03 -6.57 9.99
CA GLY A 48 -2.49 -6.16 11.27
C GLY A 48 -3.07 -6.99 12.39
N VAL A 49 -2.22 -7.32 13.31
CA VAL A 49 -2.57 -7.73 14.66
C VAL A 49 -2.16 -6.63 15.62
N PHE A 50 -2.42 -6.81 16.90
CA PHE A 50 -1.93 -5.90 17.93
C PHE A 50 -0.46 -5.57 17.73
N ALA A 51 -0.12 -4.27 17.83
CA ALA A 51 1.24 -3.75 17.64
C ALA A 51 1.81 -3.83 16.22
N ALA A 52 1.01 -4.15 15.19
CA ALA A 52 1.46 -4.22 13.79
C ALA A 52 1.94 -2.86 13.26
N HIS A 53 1.47 -1.73 13.82
CA HIS A 53 1.94 -0.38 13.49
C HIS A 53 3.47 -0.18 13.66
N ARG A 54 4.14 -1.07 14.41
CA ARG A 54 5.60 -1.06 14.57
C ARG A 54 6.36 -1.51 13.33
N TYR A 55 5.68 -2.14 12.38
CA TYR A 55 6.30 -2.79 11.23
C TYR A 55 5.69 -2.22 9.95
N PRO A 56 6.24 -1.12 9.43
CA PRO A 56 5.80 -0.57 8.17
C PRO A 56 6.30 -1.44 7.02
N ILE A 57 5.50 -1.72 6.08
CA ILE A 57 4.21 -1.20 5.62
C ILE A 57 3.14 -2.29 5.82
N LEU A 58 1.91 -1.92 6.13
CA LEU A 58 0.77 -2.83 6.11
C LEU A 58 -0.10 -2.60 4.88
N TYR A 59 -0.86 -3.61 4.44
CA TYR A 59 -1.79 -3.45 3.33
C TYR A 59 -3.14 -4.13 3.54
N ALA A 60 -4.16 -3.59 2.86
CA ALA A 60 -5.56 -3.97 3.02
C ALA A 60 -5.87 -5.43 2.62
N GLY A 61 -4.98 -6.06 1.86
CA GLY A 61 -5.28 -7.32 1.21
C GLY A 61 -5.94 -7.13 -0.15
N SER A 62 -6.45 -8.22 -0.71
CA SER A 62 -7.04 -8.24 -2.05
C SER A 62 -8.47 -7.73 -2.00
N THR A 63 -8.79 -6.72 -2.81
CA THR A 63 -10.13 -6.15 -2.97
C THR A 63 -10.69 -6.45 -4.36
N GLU A 64 -11.99 -6.48 -4.49
CA GLU A 64 -12.64 -6.60 -5.79
C GLU A 64 -12.43 -5.35 -6.64
N VAL A 65 -12.36 -5.53 -7.96
CA VAL A 65 -12.31 -4.42 -8.94
C VAL A 65 -13.72 -3.85 -9.10
N SER A 66 -14.14 -3.02 -8.17
CA SER A 66 -15.49 -2.46 -8.12
C SER A 66 -15.53 -1.08 -7.46
N TRP A 67 -16.61 -0.33 -7.68
CA TRP A 67 -16.87 0.93 -6.98
C TRP A 67 -17.02 0.74 -5.47
N GLU A 68 -17.58 -0.40 -5.06
CA GLU A 68 -17.66 -0.77 -3.63
C GLU A 68 -16.27 -1.01 -3.06
N GLY A 69 -15.42 -1.78 -3.77
CA GLY A 69 -14.03 -1.99 -3.37
C GLY A 69 -13.24 -0.69 -3.22
N LEU A 70 -13.46 0.29 -4.10
CA LEU A 70 -12.87 1.62 -3.97
C LEU A 70 -13.33 2.34 -2.70
N ARG A 71 -14.62 2.24 -2.36
CA ARG A 71 -15.18 2.82 -1.13
C ARG A 71 -14.60 2.15 0.12
N GLU A 72 -14.52 0.83 0.13
CA GLU A 72 -13.92 0.06 1.22
C GLU A 72 -12.46 0.44 1.46
N ILE A 73 -11.67 0.63 0.40
CA ILE A 73 -10.27 1.08 0.50
C ILE A 73 -10.20 2.48 1.11
N SER A 74 -11.05 3.40 0.67
CA SER A 74 -11.08 4.75 1.22
C SER A 74 -11.38 4.72 2.73
N ALA A 75 -12.37 3.93 3.15
CA ALA A 75 -12.70 3.76 4.56
C ALA A 75 -11.56 3.07 5.34
N SER A 76 -10.91 2.07 4.76
CA SER A 76 -9.81 1.36 5.41
C SER A 76 -8.56 2.22 5.59
N ASN A 77 -8.28 3.15 4.68
CA ASN A 77 -7.20 4.13 4.84
C ASN A 77 -7.40 4.97 6.11
N MET A 78 -8.63 5.45 6.36
CA MET A 78 -8.96 6.21 7.56
C MET A 78 -8.93 5.34 8.82
N ALA A 79 -9.48 4.13 8.74
CA ALA A 79 -9.48 3.19 9.87
C ALA A 79 -8.06 2.80 10.29
N ALA A 80 -7.15 2.56 9.33
CA ALA A 80 -5.74 2.28 9.59
C ALA A 80 -5.06 3.44 10.32
N SER A 81 -5.33 4.67 9.91
CA SER A 81 -4.81 5.87 10.57
C SER A 81 -5.27 5.99 12.02
N ASN A 82 -6.53 5.69 12.31
CA ASN A 82 -7.09 5.73 13.67
C ASN A 82 -6.41 4.77 14.66
N ILE A 83 -5.81 3.70 14.16
CA ILE A 83 -5.04 2.74 14.97
C ILE A 83 -3.53 2.96 14.88
N GLY A 84 -3.09 4.11 14.35
CA GLY A 84 -1.69 4.48 14.25
C GLY A 84 -0.91 3.79 13.12
N VAL A 85 -1.59 3.24 12.12
CA VAL A 85 -0.96 2.65 10.93
C VAL A 85 -0.96 3.69 9.81
N SER A 86 0.09 4.48 9.73
CA SER A 86 0.21 5.54 8.73
C SER A 86 0.69 5.05 7.36
N PHE A 87 1.59 4.04 7.35
CA PHE A 87 2.07 3.43 6.09
C PHE A 87 1.15 2.30 5.65
N TRP A 88 -0.03 2.68 5.19
CA TRP A 88 -1.04 1.77 4.68
C TRP A 88 -1.01 1.71 3.16
N SER A 89 -1.07 0.49 2.63
CA SER A 89 -1.07 0.20 1.20
C SER A 89 -2.36 -0.50 0.79
N HIS A 90 -2.74 -0.33 -0.45
CA HIS A 90 -3.82 -1.07 -1.09
C HIS A 90 -3.48 -1.38 -2.55
N ASP A 91 -4.26 -2.25 -3.19
CA ASP A 91 -4.12 -2.59 -4.61
C ASP A 91 -4.80 -1.52 -5.46
N VAL A 92 -4.02 -0.59 -6.03
CA VAL A 92 -4.57 0.45 -6.92
C VAL A 92 -5.15 -0.19 -8.18
N GLY A 93 -6.44 0.01 -8.38
CA GLY A 93 -7.24 -0.61 -9.42
C GLY A 93 -8.00 -1.86 -8.97
N GLY A 94 -7.91 -2.24 -7.68
CA GLY A 94 -8.44 -3.50 -7.15
C GLY A 94 -7.60 -4.72 -7.54
N ASN A 95 -7.87 -5.87 -6.96
CA ASN A 95 -7.05 -7.07 -7.12
C ASN A 95 -7.67 -8.11 -8.06
N HIS A 96 -8.94 -8.45 -7.88
CA HIS A 96 -9.59 -9.58 -8.56
C HIS A 96 -11.08 -9.32 -8.83
N GLY A 97 -11.71 -10.18 -9.63
CA GLY A 97 -13.14 -10.09 -9.94
C GLY A 97 -13.55 -8.76 -10.54
N GLY A 98 -14.83 -8.45 -10.46
CA GLY A 98 -15.39 -7.13 -10.74
C GLY A 98 -15.46 -6.74 -12.20
N ILE A 99 -15.22 -5.46 -12.50
CA ILE A 99 -15.43 -4.86 -13.81
C ILE A 99 -14.17 -4.19 -14.36
N GLU A 100 -13.98 -4.26 -15.69
CA GLU A 100 -12.96 -3.48 -16.38
C GLU A 100 -13.60 -2.17 -16.88
N GLU A 101 -13.36 -1.08 -16.14
CA GLU A 101 -13.92 0.24 -16.43
C GLU A 101 -12.84 1.31 -16.26
N SER A 102 -12.66 2.15 -17.28
CA SER A 102 -11.61 3.19 -17.29
C SER A 102 -11.83 4.26 -16.23
N GLU A 103 -13.08 4.69 -16.00
CA GLU A 103 -13.39 5.66 -14.95
C GLU A 103 -13.03 5.11 -13.56
N LEU A 104 -13.42 3.87 -13.25
CA LEU A 104 -13.07 3.22 -12.00
C LEU A 104 -11.56 3.14 -11.80
N TYR A 105 -10.81 2.76 -12.85
CA TYR A 105 -9.35 2.70 -12.80
C TYR A 105 -8.74 4.09 -12.50
N ILE A 106 -9.21 5.14 -13.19
CA ILE A 106 -8.78 6.51 -12.92
C ILE A 106 -9.01 6.89 -11.45
N ARG A 107 -10.20 6.61 -10.89
CA ARG A 107 -10.51 6.94 -9.49
C ARG A 107 -9.65 6.19 -8.47
N TYR A 108 -9.32 4.93 -8.76
CA TYR A 108 -8.33 4.20 -7.95
C TYR A 108 -6.95 4.86 -8.00
N VAL A 109 -6.52 5.35 -9.17
CA VAL A 109 -5.23 6.04 -9.30
C VAL A 109 -5.25 7.40 -8.60
N GLU A 110 -6.35 8.14 -8.68
CA GLU A 110 -6.55 9.38 -7.93
C GLU A 110 -6.37 9.14 -6.43
N LEU A 111 -7.11 8.19 -5.85
CA LEU A 111 -6.99 7.82 -4.45
C LEU A 111 -5.55 7.37 -4.12
N GLY A 112 -4.95 6.53 -4.94
CA GLY A 112 -3.59 6.03 -4.77
C GLY A 112 -2.54 7.13 -4.81
N THR A 113 -2.75 8.18 -5.60
CA THR A 113 -1.85 9.32 -5.71
C THR A 113 -1.67 10.04 -4.38
N PHE A 114 -2.73 10.14 -3.58
CA PHE A 114 -2.70 10.75 -2.25
C PHE A 114 -2.55 9.76 -1.10
N SER A 115 -2.57 8.46 -1.39
CA SER A 115 -2.38 7.42 -0.37
C SER A 115 -0.91 7.37 0.10
N PRO A 116 -0.64 6.94 1.33
CA PRO A 116 0.74 6.84 1.85
C PRO A 116 1.63 5.99 0.95
N ILE A 117 1.12 4.85 0.49
CA ILE A 117 1.81 3.95 -0.43
C ILE A 117 0.98 3.81 -1.72
N LEU A 118 1.58 4.17 -2.85
CA LEU A 118 1.01 3.91 -4.17
C LEU A 118 1.62 2.62 -4.73
N ARG A 119 0.78 1.61 -4.95
CA ARG A 119 1.21 0.30 -5.44
C ARG A 119 0.18 -0.26 -6.42
N PHE A 120 0.60 -0.49 -7.65
CA PHE A 120 -0.18 -1.26 -8.61
C PHE A 120 0.02 -2.74 -8.37
N HIS A 121 -1.06 -3.45 -8.13
CA HIS A 121 -1.03 -4.90 -7.93
C HIS A 121 -2.39 -5.50 -8.29
N ALA A 122 -2.38 -6.67 -8.90
CA ALA A 122 -3.58 -7.41 -9.25
C ALA A 122 -3.29 -8.91 -9.36
N ALA A 123 -4.33 -9.72 -9.35
CA ALA A 123 -4.27 -11.11 -9.74
C ALA A 123 -3.77 -11.25 -11.20
N ARG A 124 -3.25 -12.42 -11.52
CA ARG A 124 -2.80 -12.71 -12.89
C ARG A 124 -3.99 -12.82 -13.84
N GLY A 125 -3.91 -12.14 -14.98
CA GLY A 125 -4.89 -12.25 -16.05
C GLY A 125 -4.87 -11.06 -17.02
N ASN A 126 -5.39 -11.26 -18.21
CA ASN A 126 -5.48 -10.19 -19.22
C ASN A 126 -6.51 -9.11 -18.87
N TYR A 127 -7.42 -9.44 -17.98
CA TYR A 127 -8.49 -8.56 -17.51
C TYR A 127 -7.98 -7.43 -16.60
N TYR A 128 -6.96 -7.71 -15.78
CA TYR A 128 -6.49 -6.74 -14.79
C TYR A 128 -5.39 -5.84 -15.35
N LYS A 129 -5.78 -4.84 -16.13
CA LYS A 129 -4.86 -3.84 -16.68
C LYS A 129 -4.46 -2.86 -15.59
N ARG A 130 -3.17 -2.78 -15.27
CA ARG A 130 -2.62 -1.83 -14.29
C ARG A 130 -1.63 -0.87 -14.92
N GLU A 131 -1.09 -1.24 -16.06
CA GLU A 131 -0.20 -0.40 -16.84
C GLU A 131 -1.03 0.63 -17.63
N PRO A 132 -0.71 1.96 -17.52
CA PRO A 132 -1.52 3.01 -18.19
C PRO A 132 -1.68 2.81 -19.69
N TRP A 133 -0.62 2.36 -20.36
CA TRP A 133 -0.60 2.15 -21.82
C TRP A 133 -1.45 0.98 -22.33
N ARG A 134 -2.08 0.22 -21.44
CA ARG A 134 -3.03 -0.85 -21.79
C ARG A 134 -4.48 -0.35 -21.91
N TRP A 135 -4.70 0.91 -21.60
CA TRP A 135 -5.99 1.58 -21.68
C TRP A 135 -6.06 2.46 -22.93
N ASP A 136 -7.20 3.10 -23.15
CA ASP A 136 -7.33 4.12 -24.20
C ASP A 136 -6.47 5.36 -23.90
N ILE A 137 -6.16 6.13 -24.93
CA ILE A 137 -5.24 7.28 -24.85
C ILE A 137 -5.71 8.35 -23.84
N LYS A 138 -7.02 8.52 -23.67
CA LYS A 138 -7.57 9.47 -22.71
C LYS A 138 -7.28 9.01 -21.28
N THR A 139 -7.58 7.76 -20.99
CA THR A 139 -7.30 7.12 -19.68
C THR A 139 -5.81 7.16 -19.38
N GLU A 140 -4.98 6.75 -20.33
CA GLU A 140 -3.52 6.79 -20.19
C GLU A 140 -3.02 8.20 -19.85
N THR A 141 -3.51 9.21 -20.56
CA THR A 141 -3.10 10.62 -20.35
C THR A 141 -3.44 11.07 -18.92
N ILE A 142 -4.67 10.84 -18.47
CA ILE A 142 -5.12 11.23 -17.12
C ILE A 142 -4.29 10.52 -16.05
N VAL A 143 -4.12 9.21 -16.18
CA VAL A 143 -3.35 8.40 -15.22
C VAL A 143 -1.90 8.86 -15.16
N ASN A 144 -1.27 9.13 -16.29
CA ASN A 144 0.11 9.62 -16.34
C ASN A 144 0.26 10.99 -15.65
N ASP A 145 -0.75 11.87 -15.73
CA ASP A 145 -0.72 13.15 -15.03
C ASP A 145 -0.79 12.97 -13.50
N TYR A 146 -1.61 12.04 -13.01
CA TYR A 146 -1.64 11.68 -11.59
C TYR A 146 -0.34 11.04 -11.12
N LEU A 147 0.29 10.18 -11.92
CA LEU A 147 1.59 9.60 -11.60
C LEU A 147 2.70 10.66 -11.54
N ARG A 148 2.68 11.64 -12.44
CA ARG A 148 3.60 12.79 -12.38
C ARG A 148 3.33 13.66 -11.14
N LEU A 149 2.06 13.87 -10.80
CA LEU A 149 1.69 14.56 -9.56
C LEU A 149 2.23 13.81 -8.33
N ARG A 150 2.08 12.48 -8.29
CA ARG A 150 2.65 11.65 -7.22
C ARG A 150 4.14 11.87 -7.03
N HIS A 151 4.90 11.93 -8.12
CA HIS A 151 6.33 12.20 -8.05
C HIS A 151 6.63 13.61 -7.49
N ARG A 152 5.85 14.60 -7.85
CA ARG A 152 5.98 15.97 -7.29
C ARG A 152 5.62 16.04 -5.79
N LEU A 153 4.80 15.13 -5.31
CA LEU A 153 4.42 15.03 -3.90
C LEU A 153 5.46 14.31 -3.02
N ILE A 154 6.51 13.72 -3.59
CA ILE A 154 7.52 12.97 -2.82
C ILE A 154 8.12 13.79 -1.68
N PRO A 155 8.54 15.07 -1.85
CA PRO A 155 9.07 15.86 -0.74
C PRO A 155 8.04 16.07 0.38
N TYR A 156 6.78 16.31 0.03
CA TYR A 156 5.68 16.44 0.99
C TYR A 156 5.47 15.14 1.75
N LEU A 157 5.34 14.02 1.05
CA LEU A 157 5.13 12.69 1.65
C LEU A 157 6.30 12.29 2.55
N TYR A 158 7.53 12.64 2.18
CA TYR A 158 8.71 12.41 3.01
C TYR A 158 8.64 13.23 4.30
N THR A 159 8.24 14.49 4.22
CA THR A 159 8.07 15.38 5.39
C THR A 159 6.99 14.86 6.33
N GLU A 160 5.82 14.46 5.79
CA GLU A 160 4.74 13.92 6.62
C GLU A 160 5.12 12.52 7.20
N SER A 161 5.89 11.74 6.48
CA SER A 161 6.46 10.49 7.03
C SER A 161 7.42 10.74 8.20
N TYR A 162 8.21 11.82 8.13
CA TYR A 162 9.05 12.25 9.24
C TYR A 162 8.23 12.75 10.43
N ASN A 163 7.16 13.51 10.18
CA ASN A 163 6.22 13.97 11.21
C ASN A 163 5.53 12.79 11.89
N TYR A 164 5.15 11.77 11.14
CA TYR A 164 4.63 10.53 11.72
C TYR A 164 5.65 9.85 12.64
N TYR A 165 6.89 9.72 12.18
CA TYR A 165 7.96 9.10 12.96
C TYR A 165 8.27 9.87 14.26
N LYS A 166 8.29 11.21 14.21
CA LYS A 166 8.66 12.04 15.36
C LYS A 166 7.49 12.34 16.29
N ASN A 167 6.32 12.57 15.76
CA ASN A 167 5.20 13.16 16.46
C ASN A 167 3.95 12.29 16.46
N ALA A 168 4.03 11.07 15.89
CA ALA A 168 2.90 10.16 15.65
C ALA A 168 1.75 10.80 14.84
N LYS A 169 2.05 11.85 14.04
CA LYS A 169 1.07 12.48 13.17
C LYS A 169 0.84 11.62 11.93
N VAL A 170 -0.34 11.05 11.79
CA VAL A 170 -0.69 10.19 10.65
C VAL A 170 -0.76 10.97 9.33
N LEU A 171 -0.51 10.31 8.19
CA LEU A 171 -0.51 10.94 6.87
C LEU A 171 -1.94 11.18 6.34
N ILE A 172 -2.88 10.35 6.73
CA ILE A 172 -4.30 10.50 6.40
C ILE A 172 -5.05 10.71 7.70
N GLU A 173 -5.69 11.85 7.84
CA GLU A 173 -6.50 12.19 9.01
C GLU A 173 -7.97 12.06 8.63
N PRO A 174 -8.79 11.31 9.40
CA PRO A 174 -10.23 11.35 9.24
C PRO A 174 -10.77 12.71 9.67
N PHE A 175 -11.81 13.17 8.98
CA PHE A 175 -12.53 14.41 9.33
C PHE A 175 -13.47 14.16 10.51
#